data_0e4eea47a31fad4e0d70a2a914dac567
#
_entry.id   0e4eea47a31fad4e0d70a2a914dac567
#
_cell.length_a   1.000
_cell.length_b   1.000
_cell.length_c   1.000
_cell.angle_alpha   90.00
_cell.angle_beta   90.00
_cell.angle_gamma   90.00
#
_symmetry.space_group_name_H-M   'P 1'
#
loop_
_entity.id
_entity.type
_entity.pdbx_description
1 polymer ?
#
loop_
_entity_poly.entity_id
_entity_poly.type
_entity_poly.pdbx_seq_one_letter_code
_entity_poly.pdbx_strand_id
1 'polypeptide(L)'
;MHQGIVWGTQTDQTKRHDNLINRFDYDGDYGTVLNRFLMQSAMGYPLTVHGTGGQTRAFIHIKDTAKCIQIALENPPQENERVKIYNQMVETHRVKDLANKVSQLTNAEITYLKNPRNEAAENDLHVKNDCFLSDGYFQPLWTKVSLRK
;
A
#
# COMPACT_ATOMS: atom_id res chain seq x y z
N MET A 1 -2.94 -5.86 -14.74
CA MET A 1 -3.32 -5.37 -13.40
C MET A 1 -2.67 -4.02 -13.14
N HIS A 2 -3.41 -3.07 -12.59
CA HIS A 2 -2.88 -1.80 -12.11
C HIS A 2 -2.70 -1.92 -10.58
N GLN A 3 -1.48 -1.82 -10.11
CA GLN A 3 -1.14 -2.06 -8.72
C GLN A 3 -1.11 -0.76 -7.93
N GLY A 4 -1.80 -0.74 -6.78
CA GLY A 4 -1.63 0.29 -5.76
C GLY A 4 -0.31 0.11 -4.99
N ILE A 5 -0.04 1.00 -4.05
CA ILE A 5 1.12 0.90 -3.17
C ILE A 5 0.93 -0.29 -2.24
N VAL A 6 1.81 -1.28 -2.36
CA VAL A 6 1.79 -2.46 -1.48
C VAL A 6 2.44 -2.11 -0.14
N TRP A 7 1.77 -2.50 0.94
CA TRP A 7 2.29 -2.38 2.29
C TRP A 7 2.23 -3.72 3.05
N GLY A 8 2.96 -3.81 4.16
CA GLY A 8 3.15 -5.05 4.88
C GLY A 8 4.39 -5.81 4.38
N THR A 9 5.01 -6.57 5.27
CA THR A 9 6.30 -7.22 5.02
C THR A 9 6.24 -8.73 5.10
N GLN A 10 5.19 -9.27 5.70
CA GLN A 10 5.12 -10.69 6.01
C GLN A 10 3.75 -11.28 5.71
N THR A 11 3.77 -12.52 5.22
CA THR A 11 2.62 -13.42 5.14
C THR A 11 2.90 -14.64 6.00
N ASP A 12 1.88 -15.48 6.23
CA ASP A 12 2.08 -16.73 6.98
C ASP A 12 3.02 -17.69 6.24
N GLN A 13 3.09 -17.56 4.91
CA GLN A 13 4.02 -18.31 4.07
C GLN A 13 5.45 -17.82 4.22
N THR A 14 5.68 -16.52 4.21
CA THR A 14 7.03 -15.94 4.34
C THR A 14 7.64 -16.14 5.73
N LYS A 15 6.82 -16.37 6.76
CA LYS A 15 7.29 -16.69 8.12
C LYS A 15 7.84 -18.12 8.29
N ARG A 16 7.67 -18.98 7.28
CA ARG A 16 8.08 -20.39 7.38
C ARG A 16 9.58 -20.61 7.30
N HIS A 17 10.30 -19.67 6.67
CA HIS A 17 11.74 -19.78 6.50
C HIS A 17 12.36 -18.41 6.27
N ASP A 18 13.55 -18.16 6.82
CA ASP A 18 14.24 -16.86 6.74
C ASP A 18 14.54 -16.42 5.30
N ASN A 19 14.80 -17.38 4.41
CA ASN A 19 15.03 -17.09 2.98
C ASN A 19 13.76 -16.61 2.23
N LEU A 20 12.60 -16.65 2.86
CA LEU A 20 11.33 -16.14 2.31
C LEU A 20 10.99 -14.73 2.80
N ILE A 21 11.86 -14.13 3.62
CA ILE A 21 11.67 -12.76 4.11
C ILE A 21 11.82 -11.80 2.94
N ASN A 22 10.81 -10.95 2.74
CA ASN A 22 10.87 -9.90 1.74
C ASN A 22 11.93 -8.86 2.12
N ARG A 23 12.67 -8.40 1.12
CA ARG A 23 13.52 -7.24 1.29
C ARG A 23 12.68 -6.06 1.75
N PHE A 24 13.16 -5.40 2.79
CA PHE A 24 12.53 -4.22 3.33
C PHE A 24 13.43 -3.00 3.11
N ASP A 25 13.08 -2.20 2.11
CA ASP A 25 13.81 -0.99 1.80
C ASP A 25 13.13 0.20 2.47
N TYR A 26 13.86 0.93 3.25
CA TYR A 26 13.41 2.16 3.93
C TYR A 26 13.91 3.44 3.23
N ASP A 27 14.67 3.28 2.16
CA ASP A 27 15.16 4.39 1.36
C ASP A 27 14.02 5.10 0.60
N GLY A 28 14.32 6.29 0.09
CA GLY A 28 13.35 7.12 -0.60
C GLY A 28 12.94 6.61 -1.98
N ASP A 29 13.70 5.69 -2.57
CA ASP A 29 13.51 5.23 -3.95
C ASP A 29 12.71 3.93 -4.03
N TYR A 30 12.96 2.98 -3.13
CA TYR A 30 12.36 1.64 -3.15
C TYR A 30 11.40 1.38 -1.98
N GLY A 31 11.54 2.11 -0.88
CA GLY A 31 10.64 1.99 0.26
C GLY A 31 9.26 2.58 -0.03
N THR A 32 8.19 1.77 0.13
CA THR A 32 6.82 2.31 0.06
C THR A 32 6.54 3.18 1.27
N VAL A 33 5.79 4.25 1.09
CA VAL A 33 5.62 5.31 2.10
C VAL A 33 5.14 4.79 3.45
N LEU A 34 4.17 3.88 3.49
CA LEU A 34 3.65 3.33 4.75
C LEU A 34 4.67 2.40 5.42
N ASN A 35 5.33 1.52 4.67
CA ASN A 35 6.40 0.67 5.20
C ASN A 35 7.55 1.52 5.77
N ARG A 36 7.93 2.60 5.07
CA ARG A 36 8.95 3.55 5.55
C ARG A 36 8.53 4.21 6.86
N PHE A 37 7.30 4.68 6.99
CA PHE A 37 6.80 5.25 8.24
C PHE A 37 6.85 4.25 9.40
N LEU A 38 6.43 3.00 9.16
CA LEU A 38 6.48 1.95 10.17
C LEU A 38 7.92 1.65 10.61
N MET A 39 8.87 1.59 9.67
CA MET A 39 10.28 1.39 9.98
C MET A 39 10.86 2.57 10.74
N GLN A 40 10.65 3.79 10.27
CA GLN A 40 11.12 5.00 10.95
C GLN A 40 10.64 5.06 12.39
N SER A 41 9.36 4.80 12.60
CA SER A 41 8.78 4.73 13.93
C SER A 41 9.42 3.63 14.80
N ALA A 42 9.62 2.43 14.26
CA ALA A 42 10.21 1.31 15.00
C ALA A 42 11.67 1.58 15.40
N MET A 43 12.38 2.38 14.62
CA MET A 43 13.77 2.77 14.90
C MET A 43 13.90 4.07 15.70
N GLY A 44 12.78 4.70 16.10
CA GLY A 44 12.79 5.98 16.82
C GLY A 44 13.14 7.19 15.96
N TYR A 45 13.04 7.08 14.64
CA TYR A 45 13.22 8.21 13.73
C TYR A 45 11.91 8.94 13.45
N PRO A 46 11.97 10.26 13.14
CA PRO A 46 10.78 10.98 12.71
C PRO A 46 10.25 10.45 11.37
N LEU A 47 8.93 10.51 11.22
CA LEU A 47 8.25 10.14 9.97
C LEU A 47 8.52 11.21 8.92
N THR A 48 9.14 10.87 7.80
CA THR A 48 9.48 11.83 6.75
C THR A 48 8.39 11.94 5.69
N VAL A 49 7.72 13.08 5.62
CA VAL A 49 6.70 13.41 4.61
C VAL A 49 7.32 14.29 3.54
N HIS A 50 7.27 13.88 2.28
CA HIS A 50 7.78 14.68 1.17
C HIS A 50 6.70 15.67 0.69
N GLY A 51 7.11 16.96 0.56
CA GLY A 51 6.21 18.05 0.21
C GLY A 51 5.17 18.30 1.30
N THR A 52 3.94 18.62 0.91
CA THR A 52 2.81 18.87 1.82
C THR A 52 2.17 17.58 2.36
N GLY A 53 2.49 16.43 1.76
CA GLY A 53 1.80 15.16 2.03
C GLY A 53 0.34 15.13 1.54
N GLY A 54 -0.07 16.10 0.73
CA GLY A 54 -1.43 16.19 0.17
C GLY A 54 -1.73 15.19 -0.95
N GLN A 55 -0.70 14.48 -1.44
CA GLN A 55 -0.87 13.49 -2.49
C GLN A 55 -1.69 12.31 -2.00
N THR A 56 -2.77 11.98 -2.73
CA THR A 56 -3.57 10.79 -2.50
C THR A 56 -2.96 9.60 -3.23
N ARG A 57 -2.87 8.47 -2.55
CA ARG A 57 -2.35 7.21 -3.10
C ARG A 57 -3.30 6.07 -2.78
N ALA A 58 -3.35 5.08 -3.68
CA ALA A 58 -4.07 3.83 -3.47
C ALA A 58 -3.18 2.80 -2.79
N PHE A 59 -3.72 2.09 -1.80
CA PHE A 59 -2.98 1.13 -0.98
C PHE A 59 -3.63 -0.23 -1.01
N ILE A 60 -2.79 -1.26 -0.88
CA ILE A 60 -3.19 -2.65 -0.73
C ILE A 60 -2.19 -3.38 0.18
N HIS A 61 -2.68 -4.27 1.04
CA HIS A 61 -1.82 -5.11 1.86
C HIS A 61 -1.24 -6.27 1.03
N ILE A 62 -0.02 -6.72 1.33
CA ILE A 62 0.66 -7.78 0.58
C ILE A 62 -0.14 -9.10 0.51
N LYS A 63 -0.89 -9.46 1.56
CA LYS A 63 -1.76 -10.64 1.54
C LYS A 63 -2.91 -10.49 0.53
N ASP A 64 -3.47 -9.30 0.44
CA ASP A 64 -4.54 -8.99 -0.52
C ASP A 64 -3.98 -8.93 -1.94
N THR A 65 -2.76 -8.41 -2.12
CA THR A 65 -2.05 -8.46 -3.40
C THR A 65 -1.89 -9.89 -3.91
N ALA A 66 -1.44 -10.83 -3.06
CA ALA A 66 -1.32 -12.24 -3.41
C ALA A 66 -2.66 -12.85 -3.79
N LYS A 67 -3.73 -12.54 -3.04
CA LYS A 67 -5.09 -13.00 -3.34
C LYS A 67 -5.61 -12.44 -4.68
N CYS A 68 -5.34 -11.17 -4.97
CA CYS A 68 -5.71 -10.57 -6.26
C CYS A 68 -5.01 -11.26 -7.43
N ILE A 69 -3.73 -11.62 -7.30
CA ILE A 69 -3.00 -12.37 -8.33
C ILE A 69 -3.65 -13.74 -8.55
N GLN A 70 -3.97 -14.46 -7.48
CA GLN A 70 -4.64 -15.75 -7.56
C GLN A 70 -5.98 -15.62 -8.32
N ILE A 71 -6.84 -14.66 -7.94
CA ILE A 71 -8.14 -14.46 -8.59
C ILE A 71 -7.97 -14.14 -10.08
N ALA A 72 -7.00 -13.29 -10.44
CA ALA A 72 -6.77 -12.94 -11.83
C ALA A 72 -6.29 -14.15 -12.68
N LEU A 73 -5.51 -15.06 -12.09
CA LEU A 73 -5.08 -16.30 -12.74
C LEU A 73 -6.23 -17.31 -12.90
N GLU A 74 -7.15 -17.36 -11.94
CA GLU A 74 -8.34 -18.23 -11.96
C GLU A 74 -9.42 -17.72 -12.93
N ASN A 75 -9.38 -16.42 -13.30
CA ASN A 75 -10.37 -15.76 -14.17
C ASN A 75 -9.73 -15.08 -15.39
N PRO A 76 -8.99 -15.81 -16.23
CA PRO A 76 -8.39 -15.23 -17.43
C PRO A 76 -9.49 -14.77 -18.39
N PRO A 77 -9.23 -13.81 -19.29
CA PRO A 77 -10.14 -13.48 -20.37
C PRO A 77 -10.34 -14.70 -21.29
N GLN A 78 -11.56 -14.89 -21.77
CA GLN A 78 -11.87 -15.94 -22.73
C GLN A 78 -11.30 -15.60 -24.12
N GLU A 79 -11.26 -16.61 -24.98
CA GLU A 79 -10.85 -16.40 -26.37
C GLU A 79 -11.74 -15.35 -27.05
N ASN A 80 -11.12 -14.37 -27.68
CA ASN A 80 -11.78 -13.19 -28.31
C ASN A 80 -12.39 -12.16 -27.34
N GLU A 81 -12.22 -12.30 -26.03
CA GLU A 81 -12.56 -11.24 -25.08
C GLU A 81 -11.48 -10.15 -25.03
N ARG A 82 -11.89 -8.94 -24.68
CA ARG A 82 -10.96 -7.85 -24.37
C ARG A 82 -10.17 -8.15 -23.11
N VAL A 83 -8.98 -7.56 -23.03
CA VAL A 83 -8.15 -7.58 -21.80
C VAL A 83 -8.96 -7.14 -20.60
N LYS A 84 -8.98 -7.96 -19.55
CA LYS A 84 -9.55 -7.59 -18.26
C LYS A 84 -8.59 -6.66 -17.51
N ILE A 85 -9.09 -5.52 -17.06
CA ILE A 85 -8.32 -4.55 -16.28
C ILE A 85 -8.73 -4.67 -14.82
N TYR A 86 -7.76 -5.06 -13.99
CA TYR A 86 -7.92 -5.18 -12.56
C TYR A 86 -7.14 -4.08 -11.82
N ASN A 87 -7.81 -3.34 -10.97
CA ASN A 87 -7.20 -2.37 -10.08
C ASN A 87 -6.95 -3.01 -8.72
N GLN A 88 -5.68 -3.30 -8.44
CA GLN A 88 -5.21 -3.88 -7.19
C GLN A 88 -5.11 -2.82 -6.10
N MET A 89 -6.23 -2.50 -5.47
CA MET A 89 -6.28 -1.53 -4.39
C MET A 89 -7.44 -1.83 -3.44
N VAL A 90 -7.32 -1.39 -2.21
CA VAL A 90 -8.36 -1.54 -1.18
C VAL A 90 -8.88 -0.17 -0.75
N GLU A 91 -7.98 0.77 -0.50
CA GLU A 91 -8.31 2.10 0.01
C GLU A 91 -7.38 3.17 -0.53
N THR A 92 -7.81 4.42 -0.49
CA THR A 92 -7.00 5.59 -0.84
C THR A 92 -6.80 6.47 0.39
N HIS A 93 -5.58 6.98 0.55
CA HIS A 93 -5.23 7.89 1.64
C HIS A 93 -4.32 9.00 1.15
N ARG A 94 -4.44 10.18 1.75
CA ARG A 94 -3.41 11.21 1.67
C ARG A 94 -2.20 10.79 2.51
N VAL A 95 -1.02 11.07 2.01
CA VAL A 95 0.23 10.70 2.70
C VAL A 95 0.31 11.30 4.10
N LYS A 96 -0.12 12.58 4.27
CA LYS A 96 -0.18 13.24 5.57
C LYS A 96 -1.11 12.56 6.58
N ASP A 97 -2.24 12.02 6.10
CA ASP A 97 -3.21 11.36 6.98
C ASP A 97 -2.66 10.02 7.49
N LEU A 98 -1.91 9.30 6.65
CA LEU A 98 -1.18 8.10 7.07
C LEU A 98 -0.08 8.43 8.08
N ALA A 99 0.71 9.49 7.85
CA ALA A 99 1.73 9.93 8.79
C ALA A 99 1.10 10.27 10.16
N ASN A 100 -0.01 11.00 10.17
CA ASN A 100 -0.74 11.32 11.39
C ASN A 100 -1.24 10.06 12.13
N LYS A 101 -1.79 9.08 11.41
CA LYS A 101 -2.22 7.82 12.00
C LYS A 101 -1.06 7.05 12.65
N VAL A 102 0.07 6.93 11.95
CA VAL A 102 1.26 6.26 12.49
C VAL A 102 1.78 7.03 13.71
N SER A 103 1.90 8.36 13.63
CA SER A 103 2.33 9.22 14.73
C SER A 103 1.46 9.05 15.98
N GLN A 104 0.14 9.05 15.82
CA GLN A 104 -0.80 8.85 16.95
C GLN A 104 -0.62 7.50 17.66
N LEU A 105 -0.20 6.46 16.93
CA LEU A 105 -0.04 5.11 17.49
C LEU A 105 1.32 4.88 18.12
N THR A 106 2.33 5.57 17.63
CA THR A 106 3.74 5.31 17.95
C THR A 106 4.41 6.46 18.68
N ASN A 107 3.74 7.63 18.78
CA ASN A 107 4.28 8.89 19.26
C ASN A 107 5.50 9.39 18.46
N ALA A 108 5.72 8.89 17.23
CA ALA A 108 6.79 9.36 16.36
C ALA A 108 6.50 10.77 15.85
N GLU A 109 7.49 11.63 15.84
CA GLU A 109 7.40 12.98 15.27
C GLU A 109 7.24 12.94 13.75
N ILE A 110 6.62 13.96 13.16
CA ILE A 110 6.49 14.10 11.71
C ILE A 110 7.38 15.23 11.23
N THR A 111 8.24 14.96 10.27
CA THR A 111 9.10 15.93 9.62
C THR A 111 8.75 16.07 8.15
N TYR A 112 8.59 17.30 7.67
CA TYR A 112 8.31 17.58 6.27
C TYR A 112 9.61 17.90 5.53
N LEU A 113 9.84 17.18 4.42
CA LEU A 113 11.02 17.36 3.57
C LEU A 113 10.60 17.92 2.21
N LYS A 114 11.55 18.59 1.53
CA LYS A 114 11.32 19.01 0.14
C LYS A 114 10.98 17.80 -0.72
N ASN A 115 9.92 17.92 -1.52
CA ASN A 115 9.56 16.83 -2.45
C ASN A 115 10.65 16.70 -3.53
N PRO A 116 11.32 15.55 -3.65
CA PRO A 116 12.33 15.31 -4.69
C PRO A 116 11.71 15.18 -6.08
N ARG A 117 10.40 14.90 -6.13
CA ARG A 117 9.63 14.78 -7.37
C ARG A 117 8.90 16.09 -7.65
N ASN A 118 8.83 16.48 -8.91
CA ASN A 118 8.10 17.67 -9.33
C ASN A 118 6.60 17.34 -9.50
N GLU A 119 5.95 16.94 -8.40
CA GLU A 119 4.54 16.58 -8.35
C GLU A 119 3.69 17.76 -7.84
N ALA A 120 2.41 17.79 -8.21
CA ALA A 120 1.46 18.71 -7.62
C ALA A 120 1.39 18.51 -6.10
N ALA A 121 1.22 19.61 -5.35
CA ALA A 121 1.15 19.57 -3.89
C ALA A 121 -0.02 18.72 -3.37
N GLU A 122 -1.12 18.69 -4.11
CA GLU A 122 -2.30 17.89 -3.83
C GLU A 122 -2.81 17.24 -5.12
N ASN A 123 -3.37 16.06 -4.99
CA ASN A 123 -4.12 15.39 -6.06
C ASN A 123 -5.22 14.55 -5.44
N ASP A 124 -6.34 14.43 -6.14
CA ASP A 124 -7.38 13.47 -5.81
C ASP A 124 -7.23 12.23 -6.69
N LEU A 125 -7.44 11.07 -6.08
CA LEU A 125 -7.39 9.79 -6.76
C LEU A 125 -8.65 8.98 -6.43
N HIS A 126 -9.50 8.79 -7.43
CA HIS A 126 -10.69 7.95 -7.35
C HIS A 126 -10.46 6.68 -8.17
N VAL A 127 -10.29 5.57 -7.48
CA VAL A 127 -10.07 4.25 -8.09
C VAL A 127 -11.10 3.26 -7.57
N LYS A 128 -11.64 2.44 -8.47
CA LYS A 128 -12.54 1.34 -8.14
C LYS A 128 -11.90 0.00 -8.48
N ASN A 129 -12.23 -1.02 -7.71
CA ASN A 129 -11.76 -2.40 -7.89
C ASN A 129 -12.91 -3.37 -8.27
N ASP A 130 -13.91 -2.86 -8.99
CA ASP A 130 -15.16 -3.56 -9.31
C ASP A 130 -14.90 -4.92 -10.01
N CYS A 131 -13.88 -5.04 -10.87
CA CYS A 131 -13.53 -6.30 -11.53
C CYS A 131 -13.13 -7.39 -10.52
N PHE A 132 -12.35 -7.06 -9.50
CA PHE A 132 -12.02 -8.02 -8.45
C PHE A 132 -13.24 -8.39 -7.61
N LEU A 133 -14.10 -7.42 -7.31
CA LEU A 133 -15.34 -7.68 -6.57
C LEU A 133 -16.27 -8.61 -7.32
N SER A 134 -16.41 -8.44 -8.65
CA SER A 134 -17.24 -9.31 -9.49
C SER A 134 -16.68 -10.74 -9.63
N ASP A 135 -15.35 -10.89 -9.63
CA ASP A 135 -14.66 -12.17 -9.79
C ASP A 135 -14.39 -12.89 -8.44
N GLY A 136 -15.06 -12.47 -7.36
CA GLY A 136 -15.07 -13.21 -6.08
C GLY A 136 -14.14 -12.66 -5.00
N TYR A 137 -13.58 -11.47 -5.17
CA TYR A 137 -12.87 -10.78 -4.10
C TYR A 137 -13.89 -10.07 -3.18
N PHE A 138 -14.40 -10.79 -2.19
CA PHE A 138 -15.52 -10.30 -1.39
C PHE A 138 -15.13 -9.39 -0.22
N GLN A 139 -13.93 -9.51 0.31
CA GLN A 139 -13.42 -8.62 1.37
C GLN A 139 -11.90 -8.62 1.35
N PRO A 140 -11.27 -7.44 1.47
CA PRO A 140 -9.85 -7.38 1.75
C PRO A 140 -9.60 -8.09 3.08
N LEU A 141 -8.57 -8.97 3.12
CA LEU A 141 -8.14 -9.66 4.35
C LEU A 141 -7.74 -8.68 5.45
N TRP A 142 -7.41 -7.45 5.05
CA TRP A 142 -7.07 -6.33 5.91
C TRP A 142 -7.84 -5.08 5.48
N THR A 143 -9.12 -5.04 5.88
CA THR A 143 -9.93 -3.84 5.73
C THR A 143 -9.45 -2.78 6.68
N LYS A 144 -8.98 -1.69 6.14
CA LYS A 144 -8.46 -0.49 6.78
C LYS A 144 -7.05 -0.69 7.32
N VAL A 145 -6.23 0.32 7.18
CA VAL A 145 -5.08 0.55 8.06
C VAL A 145 -5.63 0.68 9.48
N SER A 146 -6.21 -0.42 9.95
CA SER A 146 -6.60 -0.64 11.33
C SER A 146 -5.32 -1.10 12.02
N LEU A 147 -4.49 -0.13 12.32
CA LEU A 147 -3.47 -0.25 13.32
C LEU A 147 -4.26 -0.44 14.62
N ARG A 148 -4.70 -1.66 14.91
CA ARG A 148 -5.24 -1.99 16.23
C ARG A 148 -4.05 -2.01 17.18
N LYS A 149 -4.26 -1.32 18.33
CA LYS A 149 -3.36 -1.37 19.48
C LYS A 149 -3.09 -2.80 19.90
#